data_a81bde24156824d3f63e433c143e8681
#
_entry.id   a81bde24156824d3f63e433c143e8681
#
_cell.length_a   1.000
_cell.length_b   1.000
_cell.length_c   1.000
_cell.angle_alpha   90.00
_cell.angle_beta   90.00
_cell.angle_gamma   90.00
#
_symmetry.space_group_name_H-M   'P 1'
#
loop_
_entity.id
_entity.type
_entity.pdbx_description
1 polymer ?
#
loop_
_entity_poly.entity_id
_entity_poly.type
_entity_poly.pdbx_seq_one_letter_code
_entity_poly.pdbx_strand_id
1 'polypeptide(L)'
;MIEQDGRILAIDRKDPVWPGLTFPGGHVEDHESFHDSVVREIKEETNLTIKNPRLVGVKQFYDHEDHRYIVFFYKASEFSGEVKSSEEGKLIWVTKEELMQRKLAYNFDHDLPVFFDENISEHLLDAARDELF
;
A
#
# COMPACT_ATOMS: atom_id res chain seq x y z
N MET A 1 -3.01 -2.84 -2.61
CA MET A 1 -2.68 -2.90 -4.06
C MET A 1 -3.96 -3.01 -4.86
N ILE A 2 -4.13 -2.17 -5.88
CA ILE A 2 -5.29 -2.23 -6.80
C ILE A 2 -4.75 -2.66 -8.16
N GLU A 3 -5.38 -3.68 -8.74
CA GLU A 3 -4.96 -4.28 -10.01
C GLU A 3 -6.08 -4.21 -11.05
N GLN A 4 -5.70 -3.91 -12.31
CA GLN A 4 -6.57 -4.02 -13.47
C GLN A 4 -5.74 -4.32 -14.73
N ASP A 5 -6.12 -5.34 -15.48
CA ASP A 5 -5.52 -5.68 -16.79
C ASP A 5 -3.97 -5.78 -16.76
N GLY A 6 -3.43 -6.42 -15.72
CA GLY A 6 -1.99 -6.58 -15.53
C GLY A 6 -1.24 -5.31 -15.08
N ARG A 7 -1.96 -4.26 -14.73
CA ARG A 7 -1.41 -3.02 -14.20
C ARG A 7 -1.81 -2.81 -12.74
N ILE A 8 -0.99 -2.09 -12.03
CA ILE A 8 -1.12 -1.79 -10.61
C ILE A 8 -1.22 -0.27 -10.46
N LEU A 9 -2.15 0.20 -9.63
CA LEU A 9 -2.26 1.60 -9.30
C LEU A 9 -1.23 1.96 -8.22
N ALA A 10 -0.33 2.85 -8.57
CA ALA A 10 0.67 3.39 -7.65
C ALA A 10 0.48 4.91 -7.48
N ILE A 11 0.91 5.42 -6.34
CA ILE A 11 0.98 6.84 -6.07
C ILE A 11 2.44 7.28 -6.01
N ASP A 12 2.80 8.32 -6.77
CA ASP A 12 4.09 8.97 -6.71
C ASP A 12 4.01 10.08 -5.66
N ARG A 13 4.54 9.78 -4.48
CA ARG A 13 4.43 10.67 -3.31
C ARG A 13 5.17 11.97 -3.53
N LYS A 14 4.52 13.06 -3.17
CA LYS A 14 5.12 14.41 -3.12
C LYS A 14 5.85 14.68 -1.81
N ASP A 15 5.80 13.78 -0.86
CA ASP A 15 6.43 13.91 0.43
C ASP A 15 7.95 14.09 0.28
N PRO A 16 8.54 15.20 0.77
CA PRO A 16 9.97 15.45 0.64
C PRO A 16 10.84 14.53 1.48
N VAL A 17 10.27 13.91 2.52
CA VAL A 17 11.00 12.98 3.42
C VAL A 17 11.03 11.59 2.84
N TRP A 18 9.90 11.13 2.25
CA TRP A 18 9.74 9.78 1.73
C TRP A 18 9.18 9.77 0.30
N PRO A 19 9.94 10.32 -0.65
CA PRO A 19 9.50 10.38 -2.04
C PRO A 19 9.60 9.02 -2.71
N GLY A 20 8.80 8.82 -3.75
CA GLY A 20 8.80 7.62 -4.58
C GLY A 20 7.45 6.94 -4.68
N LEU A 21 7.40 5.86 -5.45
CA LEU A 21 6.17 5.10 -5.65
C LEU A 21 5.85 4.25 -4.43
N THR A 22 4.56 4.25 -4.07
CA THR A 22 3.97 3.33 -3.11
C THR A 22 2.53 3.01 -3.53
N PHE A 23 1.86 2.13 -2.80
CA PHE A 23 0.42 1.95 -2.98
C PHE A 23 -0.36 2.94 -2.12
N PRO A 24 -1.56 3.38 -2.57
CA PRO A 24 -2.41 4.24 -1.78
C PRO A 24 -2.89 3.54 -0.51
N GLY A 25 -3.10 4.29 0.54
CA GLY A 25 -3.58 3.82 1.84
C GLY A 25 -3.43 4.90 2.91
N GLY A 26 -3.86 4.62 4.12
CA GLY A 26 -3.81 5.58 5.21
C GLY A 26 -4.09 4.95 6.57
N HIS A 27 -4.49 5.75 7.53
CA HIS A 27 -4.66 5.34 8.92
C HIS A 27 -6.09 4.90 9.22
N VAL A 28 -6.22 3.88 10.07
CA VAL A 28 -7.51 3.46 10.61
C VAL A 28 -8.00 4.50 11.62
N GLU A 29 -9.26 4.90 11.50
CA GLU A 29 -9.92 5.81 12.44
C GLU A 29 -10.56 5.05 13.61
N ASP A 30 -10.87 5.77 14.69
CA ASP A 30 -11.53 5.21 15.85
C ASP A 30 -12.89 4.61 15.46
N HIS A 31 -13.16 3.39 15.96
CA HIS A 31 -14.40 2.64 15.70
C HIS A 31 -14.62 2.21 14.25
N GLU A 32 -13.61 2.35 13.40
CA GLU A 32 -13.64 1.91 12.01
C GLU A 32 -13.08 0.48 11.88
N SER A 33 -13.69 -0.35 11.05
CA SER A 33 -13.09 -1.63 10.70
C SER A 33 -11.90 -1.44 9.74
N PHE A 34 -10.95 -2.38 9.73
CA PHE A 34 -9.85 -2.33 8.75
C PHE A 34 -10.35 -2.37 7.30
N HIS A 35 -11.44 -3.11 7.06
CA HIS A 35 -12.11 -3.16 5.78
C HIS A 35 -12.66 -1.80 5.37
N ASP A 36 -13.40 -1.13 6.27
CA ASP A 36 -13.99 0.17 5.97
C ASP A 36 -12.92 1.25 5.81
N SER A 37 -11.85 1.16 6.62
CA SER A 37 -10.69 2.05 6.51
C SER A 37 -10.06 1.97 5.12
N VAL A 38 -9.75 0.78 4.62
CA VAL A 38 -9.13 0.65 3.29
C VAL A 38 -10.05 1.14 2.18
N VAL A 39 -11.36 0.91 2.28
CA VAL A 39 -12.33 1.43 1.30
C VAL A 39 -12.39 2.95 1.33
N ARG A 40 -12.44 3.56 2.50
CA ARG A 40 -12.46 5.02 2.69
C ARG A 40 -11.16 5.66 2.17
N GLU A 41 -10.01 5.19 2.59
CA GLU A 41 -8.70 5.73 2.20
C GLU A 41 -8.50 5.66 0.68
N ILE A 42 -8.83 4.54 0.06
CA ILE A 42 -8.75 4.42 -1.40
C ILE A 42 -9.69 5.42 -2.08
N LYS A 43 -10.89 5.64 -1.55
CA LYS A 43 -11.82 6.64 -2.09
C LYS A 43 -11.26 8.05 -1.99
N GLU A 44 -10.69 8.40 -0.85
CA GLU A 44 -10.10 9.73 -0.60
C GLU A 44 -8.89 10.00 -1.50
N GLU A 45 -7.97 9.04 -1.60
CA GLU A 45 -6.72 9.22 -2.33
C GLU A 45 -6.83 9.03 -3.84
N THR A 46 -7.76 8.20 -4.31
CA THR A 46 -7.82 7.79 -5.73
C THR A 46 -9.14 8.10 -6.42
N ASN A 47 -10.18 8.43 -5.67
CA ASN A 47 -11.57 8.53 -6.12
C ASN A 47 -12.21 7.20 -6.56
N LEU A 48 -11.52 6.07 -6.44
CA LEU A 48 -12.08 4.76 -6.73
C LEU A 48 -12.88 4.22 -5.54
N THR A 49 -13.98 3.51 -5.85
CA THR A 49 -14.72 2.72 -4.88
C THR A 49 -14.37 1.25 -5.09
N ILE A 50 -13.50 0.71 -4.25
CA ILE A 50 -13.11 -0.70 -4.32
C ILE A 50 -14.19 -1.60 -3.71
N LYS A 51 -14.27 -2.83 -4.19
CA LYS A 51 -15.16 -3.89 -3.70
C LYS A 51 -14.34 -5.10 -3.31
N ASN A 52 -14.81 -5.80 -2.28
CA ASN A 52 -14.23 -7.07 -1.82
C ASN A 52 -12.68 -7.03 -1.64
N PRO A 53 -12.11 -6.01 -0.97
CA PRO A 53 -10.69 -6.01 -0.69
C PRO A 53 -10.32 -7.23 0.17
N ARG A 54 -9.27 -7.94 -0.21
CA ARG A 54 -8.78 -9.13 0.47
C ARG A 54 -7.49 -8.80 1.23
N LEU A 55 -7.45 -9.10 2.51
CA LEU A 55 -6.23 -9.04 3.31
C LEU A 55 -5.24 -10.09 2.80
N VAL A 56 -4.02 -9.67 2.46
CA VAL A 56 -2.96 -10.56 1.95
C VAL A 56 -1.79 -10.69 2.90
N GLY A 57 -1.63 -9.77 3.82
CA GLY A 57 -0.58 -9.86 4.82
C GLY A 57 -0.46 -8.60 5.65
N VAL A 58 0.58 -8.57 6.46
CA VAL A 58 0.86 -7.46 7.38
C VAL A 58 2.32 -7.09 7.34
N LYS A 59 2.59 -5.82 7.62
CA LYS A 59 3.93 -5.35 8.01
C LYS A 59 3.88 -4.87 9.43
N GLN A 60 4.94 -5.12 10.18
CA GLN A 60 5.12 -4.48 11.47
C GLN A 60 6.51 -3.83 11.56
N PHE A 61 6.55 -2.68 12.20
CA PHE A 61 7.78 -1.95 12.50
C PHE A 61 7.63 -1.15 13.78
N TYR A 62 8.74 -0.65 14.30
CA TYR A 62 8.74 0.25 15.45
C TYR A 62 9.17 1.65 15.03
N ASP A 63 8.51 2.67 15.57
CA ASP A 63 8.92 4.05 15.37
C ASP A 63 10.06 4.46 16.32
N HIS A 64 10.48 5.70 16.22
CA HIS A 64 11.57 6.25 17.06
C HIS A 64 11.21 6.40 18.54
N GLU A 65 9.92 6.26 18.91
CA GLU A 65 9.41 6.27 20.28
C GLU A 65 9.09 4.85 20.79
N ASP A 66 9.53 3.83 20.06
CA ASP A 66 9.33 2.40 20.38
C ASP A 66 7.84 1.97 20.37
N HIS A 67 7.01 2.70 19.62
CA HIS A 67 5.64 2.28 19.36
C HIS A 67 5.60 1.28 18.18
N ARG A 68 4.89 0.19 18.38
CA ARG A 68 4.65 -0.79 17.32
C ARG A 68 3.61 -0.27 16.34
N TYR A 69 3.99 -0.18 15.06
CA TYR A 69 3.09 0.03 13.95
C TYR A 69 2.75 -1.29 13.27
N ILE A 70 1.48 -1.47 12.92
CA ILE A 70 1.01 -2.59 12.13
C ILE A 70 0.32 -2.03 10.88
N VAL A 71 0.78 -2.44 9.71
CA VAL A 71 0.20 -2.09 8.42
C VAL A 71 -0.47 -3.32 7.84
N PHE A 72 -1.74 -3.21 7.50
CA PHE A 72 -2.51 -4.28 6.87
C PHE A 72 -2.47 -4.11 5.35
N PHE A 73 -2.04 -5.13 4.64
CA PHE A 73 -1.94 -5.13 3.19
C PHE A 73 -3.14 -5.79 2.54
N TYR A 74 -3.84 -5.03 1.71
CA TYR A 74 -5.02 -5.46 0.98
C TYR A 74 -4.79 -5.46 -0.52
N LYS A 75 -5.43 -6.41 -1.22
CA LYS A 75 -5.55 -6.43 -2.69
C LYS A 75 -6.99 -6.27 -3.10
N ALA A 76 -7.23 -5.52 -4.17
CA ALA A 76 -8.52 -5.39 -4.82
C ALA A 76 -8.36 -5.33 -6.33
N SER A 77 -9.26 -6.00 -7.05
CA SER A 77 -9.34 -5.98 -8.52
C SER A 77 -10.72 -5.52 -9.03
N GLU A 78 -11.67 -5.39 -8.13
CA GLU A 78 -13.01 -4.91 -8.43
C GLU A 78 -13.17 -3.47 -7.89
N PHE A 79 -13.48 -2.54 -8.77
CA PHE A 79 -13.72 -1.16 -8.40
C PHE A 79 -14.58 -0.43 -9.44
N SER A 80 -15.10 0.73 -9.05
CA SER A 80 -15.81 1.66 -9.91
C SER A 80 -15.27 3.09 -9.72
N GLY A 81 -15.62 3.96 -10.64
CA GLY A 81 -15.19 5.35 -10.64
C GLY A 81 -13.97 5.59 -11.52
N GLU A 82 -13.55 6.84 -11.60
CA GLU A 82 -12.40 7.28 -12.37
C GLU A 82 -11.29 7.77 -11.44
N VAL A 83 -10.06 7.39 -11.73
CA VAL A 83 -8.88 7.81 -10.97
C VAL A 83 -8.74 9.33 -11.02
N LYS A 84 -8.61 9.94 -9.84
CA LYS A 84 -8.25 11.35 -9.66
C LYS A 84 -7.13 11.45 -8.65
N SER A 85 -6.02 12.07 -9.05
CA SER A 85 -4.93 12.37 -8.14
C SER A 85 -5.38 13.33 -7.05
N SER A 86 -4.87 13.12 -5.84
CA SER A 86 -5.07 13.97 -4.67
C SER A 86 -3.83 14.82 -4.39
N GLU A 87 -3.85 15.56 -3.28
CA GLU A 87 -2.68 16.32 -2.80
C GLU A 87 -1.52 15.40 -2.36
N GLU A 88 -1.80 14.14 -2.03
CA GLU A 88 -0.83 13.14 -1.59
C GLU A 88 0.21 12.79 -2.67
N GLY A 89 -0.19 12.82 -3.95
CA GLY A 89 0.69 12.54 -5.05
C GLY A 89 -0.03 12.27 -6.36
N LYS A 90 0.76 12.02 -7.40
CA LYS A 90 0.26 11.67 -8.73
C LYS A 90 0.00 10.17 -8.81
N LEU A 91 -1.20 9.79 -9.26
CA LEU A 91 -1.58 8.40 -9.48
C LEU A 91 -1.17 7.95 -10.89
N ILE A 92 -0.56 6.77 -10.97
CA ILE A 92 -0.16 6.15 -12.23
C ILE A 92 -0.46 4.66 -12.22
N TRP A 93 -0.85 4.14 -13.39
CA TRP A 93 -0.95 2.71 -13.63
C TRP A 93 0.37 2.20 -14.19
N VAL A 94 0.97 1.21 -13.53
CA VAL A 94 2.25 0.61 -13.91
C VAL A 94 2.14 -0.90 -13.96
N THR A 95 2.94 -1.53 -14.82
CA THR A 95 3.15 -2.98 -14.74
C THR A 95 4.02 -3.33 -13.54
N LYS A 96 4.05 -4.60 -13.13
CA LYS A 96 4.97 -5.06 -12.09
C LYS A 96 6.43 -4.76 -12.44
N GLU A 97 6.81 -4.97 -13.70
CA GLU A 97 8.15 -4.72 -14.21
C GLU A 97 8.51 -3.23 -14.16
N GLU A 98 7.59 -2.37 -14.57
CA GLU A 98 7.76 -0.91 -14.47
C GLU A 98 7.90 -0.45 -13.02
N LEU A 99 7.08 -1.00 -12.11
CA LEU A 99 7.15 -0.69 -10.67
C LEU A 99 8.54 -1.01 -10.11
N MET A 100 9.09 -2.18 -10.45
CA MET A 100 10.40 -2.62 -9.96
C MET A 100 11.59 -1.82 -10.53
N GLN A 101 11.38 -1.04 -11.60
CA GLN A 101 12.41 -0.18 -12.22
C GLN A 101 12.34 1.27 -11.74
N ARG A 102 11.30 1.63 -10.98
CA ARG A 102 11.07 2.99 -10.50
C ARG A 102 11.65 3.19 -9.10
N LYS A 103 11.88 4.45 -8.75
CA LYS A 103 12.19 4.79 -7.36
C LYS A 103 10.97 4.52 -6.49
N LEU A 104 11.12 3.60 -5.55
CA LEU A 104 10.10 3.27 -4.57
C LEU A 104 10.27 4.11 -3.31
N ALA A 105 9.17 4.32 -2.57
CA ALA A 105 9.21 4.91 -1.25
C ALA A 105 10.05 4.02 -0.29
N TYR A 106 10.53 4.60 0.79
CA TYR A 106 11.45 3.94 1.73
C TYR A 106 10.99 2.52 2.12
N ASN A 107 11.85 1.54 1.89
CA ASN A 107 11.65 0.11 2.18
C ASN A 107 10.39 -0.53 1.55
N PHE A 108 9.75 0.14 0.60
CA PHE A 108 8.54 -0.40 -0.02
C PHE A 108 8.85 -1.61 -0.94
N ASP A 109 10.04 -1.69 -1.47
CA ASP A 109 10.54 -2.85 -2.22
C ASP A 109 10.54 -4.14 -1.37
N HIS A 110 10.81 -4.03 -0.06
CA HIS A 110 10.77 -5.15 0.90
C HIS A 110 9.34 -5.57 1.25
N ASP A 111 8.36 -4.71 1.04
CA ASP A 111 6.94 -5.02 1.25
C ASP A 111 6.33 -5.78 0.06
N LEU A 112 6.86 -5.57 -1.15
CA LEU A 112 6.29 -6.12 -2.39
C LEU A 112 6.14 -7.65 -2.41
N PRO A 113 7.05 -8.45 -1.83
CA PRO A 113 6.86 -9.90 -1.79
C PRO A 113 5.56 -10.33 -1.11
N VAL A 114 5.09 -9.60 -0.08
CA VAL A 114 3.81 -9.90 0.59
C VAL A 114 2.62 -9.78 -0.37
N PHE A 115 2.72 -8.91 -1.37
CA PHE A 115 1.67 -8.75 -2.38
C PHE A 115 1.76 -9.76 -3.53
N PHE A 116 2.96 -10.27 -3.84
CA PHE A 116 3.20 -11.05 -5.04
C PHE A 116 3.47 -12.54 -4.79
N ASP A 117 3.79 -12.93 -3.57
CA ASP A 117 4.02 -14.33 -3.20
C ASP A 117 3.01 -14.77 -2.14
N GLU A 118 2.14 -15.71 -2.50
CA GLU A 118 1.08 -16.22 -1.62
C GLU A 118 1.62 -17.02 -0.41
N ASN A 119 2.90 -17.39 -0.42
CA ASN A 119 3.53 -18.05 0.71
C ASN A 119 4.10 -17.07 1.75
N ILE A 120 4.10 -15.78 1.45
CA ILE A 120 4.60 -14.73 2.33
C ILE A 120 3.41 -13.92 2.83
N SER A 121 3.25 -13.82 4.14
CA SER A 121 2.12 -13.10 4.77
C SER A 121 2.54 -12.05 5.80
N GLU A 122 3.83 -11.96 6.10
CA GLU A 122 4.33 -10.99 7.07
C GLU A 122 5.67 -10.41 6.65
N HIS A 123 5.84 -9.11 6.87
CA HIS A 123 7.13 -8.42 6.83
C HIS A 123 7.41 -7.81 8.21
N LEU A 124 8.47 -8.25 8.85
CA LEU A 124 8.98 -7.65 10.10
C LEU A 124 10.17 -6.74 9.78
N LEU A 125 10.02 -5.46 10.07
CA LEU A 125 11.11 -4.47 10.00
C LEU A 125 11.41 -3.95 11.40
N ASP A 126 12.57 -4.33 11.93
CA ASP A 126 13.06 -3.89 13.23
C ASP A 126 14.53 -3.46 13.08
N ALA A 127 15.09 -2.78 14.07
CA ALA A 127 16.48 -2.26 14.06
C ALA A 127 17.54 -3.33 13.71
N ALA A 128 17.28 -4.61 14.04
CA ALA A 128 18.19 -5.74 13.80
C ALA A 128 17.65 -6.78 12.82
N ARG A 129 16.42 -6.62 12.33
CA ARG A 129 15.70 -7.65 11.53
C ARG A 129 14.94 -7.02 10.40
N ASP A 130 15.09 -7.58 9.22
CA ASP A 130 14.32 -7.28 8.01
C ASP A 130 13.99 -8.65 7.38
N GLU A 131 12.84 -9.22 7.76
CA GLU A 131 12.51 -10.62 7.50
C GLU A 131 11.08 -10.76 6.96
N LEU A 132 10.93 -11.71 6.05
CA LEU A 132 9.65 -12.13 5.48
C LEU A 132 9.27 -13.51 5.99
N PHE A 133 7.98 -13.72 6.30
CA PHE A 133 7.41 -14.98 6.78
C PHE A 133 6.18 -15.39 6.00
#